data_acfd5d8122d5c472e867958232df1440
#
_entry.id   acfd5d8122d5c472e867958232df1440
#
_cell.length_a   1.000
_cell.length_b   1.000
_cell.length_c   1.000
_cell.angle_alpha   90.00
_cell.angle_beta   90.00
_cell.angle_gamma   90.00
#
_symmetry.space_group_name_H-M   'P 1'
#
loop_
_entity.id
_entity.type
_entity.pdbx_description
1 polymer ?
#
loop_
_entity_poly.entity_id
_entity_poly.type
_entity_poly.pdbx_seq_one_letter_code
_entity_poly.pdbx_strand_id
1 'polypeptide(L)'
;MNKIHPLILACATTLFASYSSASFFDSHDGQFDLGHHIAENAYGFLPVPILITEPAVGVGGGVAGLFLHEDEQAKEKRKQAALAAVDGGAQLVPAAMTLVGAAGTENGSWFAFAGHRHSWLKDSIRYTGGLGVGEAKLDIYQPIQFDGVGPLPAIDTLRFGTTTQVAGLMQKLQFRVKDTPLMLGAKQVLAVSSVDLNFYGKLGQAIDKLSQHFDLEQLGNTSVTSGLGLVVDYDTRDNLFYPTQGYQLSAEYMAYDEAIGSDYNYQNLSLNGQVYFPLGDAWNLAFAGNYQHFSSDDRLITPTAKPYVALRGVSSYRYQGDEILTVQTQLSYDIDNRWKVSAFYGHGVAQQRNSEDALNQVDAYGVGFRYHIARRYGLRLGVDIAFSDQESALYFNIGSGL
;
A
#
# COMPACT_ATOMS: atom_id res chain seq x y z
N MET A 1 -23.90 22.21 5.13
CA MET A 1 -24.71 21.50 4.13
C MET A 1 -24.02 21.70 2.78
N ASN A 2 -23.01 20.87 2.50
CA ASN A 2 -22.25 20.95 1.26
C ASN A 2 -22.92 20.04 0.22
N LYS A 3 -23.23 20.63 -0.92
CA LYS A 3 -23.87 19.94 -2.05
C LYS A 3 -22.83 19.02 -2.70
N ILE A 4 -23.02 17.73 -2.54
CA ILE A 4 -22.30 16.71 -3.32
C ILE A 4 -22.69 16.90 -4.79
N HIS A 5 -21.75 17.22 -5.64
CA HIS A 5 -22.00 17.41 -7.06
C HIS A 5 -22.35 16.06 -7.72
N PRO A 6 -23.49 15.96 -8.43
CA PRO A 6 -23.94 14.71 -9.06
C PRO A 6 -23.12 14.29 -10.30
N LEU A 7 -22.03 14.99 -10.61
CA LEU A 7 -21.24 14.74 -11.82
C LEU A 7 -20.33 13.50 -11.72
N ILE A 8 -19.97 13.06 -10.51
CA ILE A 8 -19.05 11.92 -10.32
C ILE A 8 -19.77 10.58 -10.51
N LEU A 9 -21.07 10.54 -10.24
CA LEU A 9 -21.85 9.32 -10.41
C LEU A 9 -22.23 9.03 -11.88
N ALA A 10 -22.24 10.06 -12.72
CA ALA A 10 -22.62 9.92 -14.14
C ALA A 10 -21.49 9.36 -15.04
N CYS A 11 -20.22 9.56 -14.66
CA CYS A 11 -19.10 9.00 -15.43
C CYS A 11 -18.88 7.50 -15.23
N ALA A 12 -19.34 6.93 -14.12
CA ALA A 12 -19.20 5.49 -13.86
C ALA A 12 -20.24 4.66 -14.65
N THR A 13 -21.35 5.25 -15.05
CA THR A 13 -22.46 4.52 -15.72
C THR A 13 -22.36 4.49 -17.24
N THR A 14 -21.58 5.37 -17.87
CA THR A 14 -21.46 5.43 -19.34
C THR A 14 -20.40 4.53 -19.97
N LEU A 15 -19.52 3.95 -19.18
CA LEU A 15 -18.49 3.02 -19.66
C LEU A 15 -18.98 1.58 -19.88
N PHE A 16 -20.22 1.26 -19.50
CA PHE A 16 -20.78 -0.09 -19.60
C PHE A 16 -21.76 -0.32 -20.76
N ALA A 17 -22.00 0.67 -21.59
CA ALA A 17 -22.97 0.55 -22.66
C ALA A 17 -22.31 0.33 -24.01
N SER A 18 -21.88 -0.86 -24.32
CA SER A 18 -21.82 -1.48 -25.65
C SER A 18 -20.79 -2.60 -25.75
N TYR A 19 -21.03 -3.79 -25.18
CA TYR A 19 -20.44 -5.03 -25.71
C TYR A 19 -21.39 -6.21 -25.39
N SER A 20 -21.51 -7.09 -26.37
CA SER A 20 -22.09 -8.43 -26.39
C SER A 20 -22.25 -9.07 -25.01
N SER A 21 -23.37 -9.68 -24.74
CA SER A 21 -23.87 -10.31 -23.52
C SER A 21 -22.88 -11.30 -22.86
N ALA A 22 -21.77 -10.80 -22.29
CA ALA A 22 -21.01 -11.56 -21.32
C ALA A 22 -21.86 -11.60 -20.05
N SER A 23 -22.22 -12.77 -19.58
CA SER A 23 -22.99 -12.93 -18.35
C SER A 23 -22.17 -12.42 -17.17
N PHE A 24 -22.64 -11.40 -16.48
CA PHE A 24 -22.09 -10.94 -15.19
C PHE A 24 -22.57 -11.81 -14.02
N PHE A 25 -23.19 -12.94 -14.32
CA PHE A 25 -23.71 -13.86 -13.32
C PHE A 25 -23.11 -15.25 -13.57
N ASP A 26 -22.62 -15.85 -12.51
CA ASP A 26 -22.05 -17.20 -12.55
C ASP A 26 -23.17 -18.21 -12.86
N SER A 27 -22.91 -19.10 -13.82
CA SER A 27 -23.84 -20.16 -14.20
C SER A 27 -24.03 -21.23 -13.11
N HIS A 28 -23.15 -21.31 -12.12
CA HIS A 28 -23.21 -22.30 -11.04
C HIS A 28 -24.10 -21.88 -9.88
N ASP A 29 -24.08 -20.61 -9.49
CA ASP A 29 -24.82 -20.11 -8.33
C ASP A 29 -25.77 -18.94 -8.65
N GLY A 30 -25.76 -18.43 -9.87
CA GLY A 30 -26.59 -17.32 -10.31
C GLY A 30 -26.25 -15.97 -9.66
N GLN A 31 -25.11 -15.88 -8.95
CA GLN A 31 -24.69 -14.64 -8.31
C GLN A 31 -23.76 -13.82 -9.20
N PHE A 32 -23.61 -12.54 -8.87
CA PHE A 32 -22.76 -11.61 -9.62
C PHE A 32 -21.30 -12.08 -9.59
N ASP A 33 -20.67 -12.21 -10.75
CA ASP A 33 -19.28 -12.67 -10.92
C ASP A 33 -18.64 -12.03 -12.15
N LEU A 34 -17.53 -11.34 -11.92
CA LEU A 34 -16.74 -10.75 -13.00
C LEU A 34 -15.75 -11.74 -13.63
N GLY A 35 -15.56 -12.93 -13.04
CA GLY A 35 -14.54 -13.88 -13.48
C GLY A 35 -14.75 -14.36 -14.91
N HIS A 36 -16.00 -14.61 -15.32
CA HIS A 36 -16.32 -15.00 -16.69
C HIS A 36 -16.10 -13.83 -17.67
N HIS A 37 -16.58 -12.66 -17.32
CA HIS A 37 -16.37 -11.45 -18.12
C HIS A 37 -14.87 -11.12 -18.28
N ILE A 38 -14.09 -11.21 -17.22
CA ILE A 38 -12.64 -11.02 -17.27
C ILE A 38 -12.00 -12.09 -18.16
N ALA A 39 -12.37 -13.37 -18.01
CA ALA A 39 -11.82 -14.45 -18.81
C ALA A 39 -12.10 -14.30 -20.31
N GLU A 40 -13.28 -13.79 -20.66
CA GLU A 40 -13.66 -13.56 -22.07
C GLU A 40 -13.11 -12.28 -22.66
N ASN A 41 -12.98 -11.20 -21.84
CA ASN A 41 -12.74 -9.85 -22.32
C ASN A 41 -11.39 -9.25 -21.89
N ALA A 42 -10.60 -9.92 -21.07
CA ALA A 42 -9.24 -9.47 -20.70
C ALA A 42 -8.24 -9.64 -21.87
N TYR A 43 -8.52 -8.98 -22.99
CA TYR A 43 -7.72 -8.99 -24.21
C TYR A 43 -6.73 -7.86 -24.23
N GLY A 44 -5.66 -8.00 -23.44
CA GLY A 44 -4.58 -7.02 -23.43
C GLY A 44 -4.82 -5.76 -22.60
N PHE A 45 -6.04 -5.43 -22.20
CA PHE A 45 -6.37 -4.27 -21.38
C PHE A 45 -7.51 -4.57 -20.40
N LEU A 46 -7.30 -4.19 -19.13
CA LEU A 46 -8.30 -4.28 -18.07
C LEU A 46 -8.34 -2.96 -17.29
N PRO A 47 -9.47 -2.24 -17.26
CA PRO A 47 -9.64 -1.06 -16.42
C PRO A 47 -9.80 -1.49 -14.96
N VAL A 48 -9.06 -0.83 -14.06
CA VAL A 48 -9.07 -1.08 -12.61
C VAL A 48 -9.45 0.21 -11.90
N PRO A 49 -10.60 0.28 -11.21
CA PRO A 49 -10.94 1.44 -10.40
C PRO A 49 -10.00 1.50 -9.18
N ILE A 50 -9.58 2.71 -8.81
CA ILE A 50 -8.82 3.00 -7.60
C ILE A 50 -9.77 3.67 -6.61
N LEU A 51 -9.90 3.11 -5.40
CA LEU A 51 -10.62 3.71 -4.29
C LEU A 51 -9.64 3.98 -3.16
N ILE A 52 -9.65 5.19 -2.63
CA ILE A 52 -8.77 5.64 -1.56
C ILE A 52 -9.64 6.01 -0.37
N THR A 53 -9.35 5.44 0.79
CA THR A 53 -10.03 5.72 2.06
C THR A 53 -9.04 5.79 3.21
N GLU A 54 -7.80 6.15 2.90
CA GLU A 54 -6.71 6.30 3.88
C GLU A 54 -6.94 7.55 4.74
N PRO A 55 -7.01 7.45 6.08
CA PRO A 55 -7.30 8.58 6.94
C PRO A 55 -6.34 9.77 6.78
N ALA A 56 -5.09 9.51 6.45
CA ALA A 56 -4.07 10.56 6.28
C ALA A 56 -4.34 11.48 5.08
N VAL A 57 -5.01 10.99 4.04
CA VAL A 57 -5.29 11.76 2.81
C VAL A 57 -6.77 11.92 2.51
N GLY A 58 -7.64 11.25 3.27
CA GLY A 58 -9.10 11.29 3.10
C GLY A 58 -9.62 10.38 1.99
N VAL A 59 -10.88 10.62 1.61
CA VAL A 59 -11.55 9.84 0.58
C VAL A 59 -11.11 10.30 -0.81
N GLY A 60 -10.90 9.35 -1.70
CA GLY A 60 -10.49 9.64 -3.05
C GLY A 60 -10.74 8.51 -4.03
N GLY A 61 -10.37 8.74 -5.27
CA GLY A 61 -10.52 7.75 -6.30
C GLY A 61 -9.75 8.07 -7.57
N GLY A 62 -9.69 7.08 -8.43
CA GLY A 62 -8.99 7.18 -9.70
C GLY A 62 -9.25 6.00 -10.60
N VAL A 63 -8.43 5.86 -11.61
CA VAL A 63 -8.47 4.76 -12.55
C VAL A 63 -7.07 4.33 -12.94
N ALA A 64 -6.90 3.03 -13.10
CA ALA A 64 -5.72 2.45 -13.72
C ALA A 64 -6.12 1.58 -14.91
N GLY A 65 -5.23 1.50 -15.90
CA GLY A 65 -5.29 0.57 -17.01
C GLY A 65 -4.24 -0.51 -16.84
N LEU A 66 -4.64 -1.75 -16.74
CA LEU A 66 -3.74 -2.90 -16.72
C LEU A 66 -3.62 -3.45 -18.15
N PHE A 67 -2.40 -3.37 -18.73
CA PHE A 67 -2.06 -3.88 -20.05
C PHE A 67 -1.33 -5.22 -19.89
N LEU A 68 -1.90 -6.26 -20.48
CA LEU A 68 -1.38 -7.62 -20.43
C LEU A 68 -0.58 -7.89 -21.70
N HIS A 69 0.70 -8.25 -21.55
CA HIS A 69 1.60 -8.50 -22.66
C HIS A 69 1.85 -10.02 -22.79
N GLU A 70 1.21 -10.61 -23.76
CA GLU A 70 1.34 -12.04 -24.08
C GLU A 70 1.09 -12.27 -25.57
N ASP A 71 1.63 -13.35 -26.11
CA ASP A 71 1.31 -13.77 -27.47
C ASP A 71 -0.09 -14.42 -27.55
N GLU A 72 -0.64 -14.55 -28.76
CA GLU A 72 -1.99 -15.07 -28.96
C GLU A 72 -2.15 -16.51 -28.47
N GLN A 73 -1.08 -17.33 -28.50
CA GLN A 73 -1.15 -18.72 -28.02
C GLN A 73 -1.20 -18.77 -26.48
N ALA A 74 -0.37 -17.97 -25.81
CA ALA A 74 -0.37 -17.86 -24.34
C ALA A 74 -1.71 -17.31 -23.85
N LYS A 75 -2.23 -16.30 -24.51
CA LYS A 75 -3.53 -15.68 -24.23
C LYS A 75 -4.68 -16.69 -24.35
N GLU A 76 -4.76 -17.44 -25.46
CA GLU A 76 -5.81 -18.44 -25.65
C GLU A 76 -5.70 -19.57 -24.62
N LYS A 77 -4.49 -20.05 -24.32
CA LYS A 77 -4.25 -21.04 -23.28
C LYS A 77 -4.69 -20.55 -21.90
N ARG A 78 -4.36 -19.30 -21.54
CA ARG A 78 -4.75 -18.68 -20.27
C ARG A 78 -6.29 -18.52 -20.19
N LYS A 79 -6.91 -18.09 -21.28
CA LYS A 79 -8.36 -17.99 -21.40
C LYS A 79 -9.05 -19.33 -21.17
N GLN A 80 -8.61 -20.39 -21.86
CA GLN A 80 -9.17 -21.73 -21.70
C GLN A 80 -9.00 -22.25 -20.28
N ALA A 81 -7.80 -22.05 -19.67
CA ALA A 81 -7.56 -22.41 -18.29
C ALA A 81 -8.47 -21.63 -17.32
N ALA A 82 -8.69 -20.33 -17.56
CA ALA A 82 -9.59 -19.53 -16.77
C ALA A 82 -11.07 -19.93 -16.91
N LEU A 83 -11.50 -20.27 -18.11
CA LEU A 83 -12.86 -20.76 -18.36
C LEU A 83 -13.11 -22.15 -17.75
N ALA A 84 -12.08 -22.98 -17.66
CA ALA A 84 -12.15 -24.29 -17.01
C ALA A 84 -12.10 -24.23 -15.48
N ALA A 85 -11.53 -23.17 -14.90
CA ALA A 85 -11.45 -23.00 -13.45
C ALA A 85 -12.82 -22.62 -12.86
N VAL A 86 -13.19 -23.23 -11.74
CA VAL A 86 -14.46 -22.94 -11.02
C VAL A 86 -14.18 -22.09 -9.81
N ASP A 87 -13.33 -22.56 -8.88
CA ASP A 87 -12.99 -21.91 -7.62
C ASP A 87 -11.47 -21.72 -7.49
N GLY A 88 -10.97 -20.58 -7.94
CA GLY A 88 -9.53 -20.31 -7.96
C GLY A 88 -8.76 -21.09 -9.04
N GLY A 89 -7.45 -20.97 -9.03
CA GLY A 89 -6.54 -21.68 -9.94
C GLY A 89 -6.32 -21.01 -11.29
N ALA A 90 -7.17 -20.10 -11.73
CA ALA A 90 -6.94 -19.30 -12.91
C ALA A 90 -5.87 -18.22 -12.65
N GLN A 91 -4.94 -18.08 -13.58
CA GLN A 91 -3.96 -16.99 -13.53
C GLN A 91 -4.53 -15.74 -14.20
N LEU A 92 -4.73 -14.68 -13.40
CA LEU A 92 -5.15 -13.37 -13.92
C LEU A 92 -3.98 -12.66 -14.61
N VAL A 93 -2.78 -12.81 -14.09
CA VAL A 93 -1.61 -12.04 -14.46
C VAL A 93 -0.68 -12.87 -15.37
N PRO A 94 -0.42 -12.43 -16.62
CA PRO A 94 0.56 -13.08 -17.50
C PRO A 94 2.00 -12.82 -17.03
N ALA A 95 2.97 -13.38 -17.77
CA ALA A 95 4.39 -13.18 -17.51
C ALA A 95 4.84 -11.72 -17.61
N ALA A 96 4.16 -10.91 -18.42
CA ALA A 96 4.45 -9.49 -18.59
C ALA A 96 3.18 -8.63 -18.53
N MET A 97 3.25 -7.52 -17.77
CA MET A 97 2.13 -6.57 -17.64
C MET A 97 2.64 -5.15 -17.39
N THR A 98 1.85 -4.18 -17.84
CA THR A 98 2.05 -2.76 -17.53
C THR A 98 0.79 -2.20 -16.88
N LEU A 99 0.96 -1.44 -15.82
CA LEU A 99 -0.10 -0.74 -15.12
C LEU A 99 0.15 0.76 -15.22
N VAL A 100 -0.83 1.54 -15.67
CA VAL A 100 -0.74 3.01 -15.74
C VAL A 100 -1.99 3.57 -15.08
N GLY A 101 -1.84 4.54 -14.19
CA GLY A 101 -3.00 5.07 -13.47
C GLY A 101 -2.77 6.44 -12.87
N ALA A 102 -3.88 7.02 -12.43
CA ALA A 102 -3.90 8.26 -11.66
C ALA A 102 -5.07 8.27 -10.69
N ALA A 103 -4.88 8.93 -9.56
CA ALA A 103 -5.92 9.11 -8.56
C ALA A 103 -5.74 10.44 -7.81
N GLY A 104 -6.80 10.90 -7.15
CA GLY A 104 -6.80 12.07 -6.29
C GLY A 104 -7.74 11.91 -5.10
N THR A 105 -7.53 12.72 -4.09
CA THR A 105 -8.27 12.67 -2.82
C THR A 105 -8.88 14.01 -2.46
N GLU A 106 -9.82 14.03 -1.52
CA GLU A 106 -10.56 15.22 -1.10
C GLU A 106 -9.68 16.29 -0.44
N ASN A 107 -8.55 15.90 0.20
CA ASN A 107 -7.62 16.88 0.76
C ASN A 107 -6.72 17.54 -0.30
N GLY A 108 -6.88 17.15 -1.59
CA GLY A 108 -6.14 17.66 -2.73
C GLY A 108 -4.81 16.93 -2.98
N SER A 109 -4.57 15.78 -2.33
CA SER A 109 -3.46 14.90 -2.74
C SER A 109 -3.80 14.21 -4.07
N TRP A 110 -2.80 13.98 -4.90
CA TRP A 110 -2.96 13.29 -6.17
C TRP A 110 -1.69 12.56 -6.56
N PHE A 111 -1.82 11.51 -7.36
CA PHE A 111 -0.67 10.82 -7.94
C PHE A 111 -1.00 10.24 -9.30
N ALA A 112 0.05 10.11 -10.14
CA ALA A 112 0.01 9.38 -11.39
C ALA A 112 1.22 8.45 -11.46
N PHE A 113 1.05 7.28 -12.03
CA PHE A 113 2.10 6.26 -12.04
C PHE A 113 2.04 5.39 -13.29
N ALA A 114 3.20 4.81 -13.62
CA ALA A 114 3.31 3.69 -14.54
C ALA A 114 4.23 2.63 -13.94
N GLY A 115 3.84 1.37 -14.03
CA GLY A 115 4.60 0.24 -13.56
C GLY A 115 4.66 -0.87 -14.59
N HIS A 116 5.77 -1.57 -14.68
CA HIS A 116 5.95 -2.73 -15.54
C HIS A 116 6.53 -3.90 -14.75
N ARG A 117 5.94 -5.07 -14.96
CA ARG A 117 6.46 -6.33 -14.44
C ARG A 117 6.67 -7.29 -15.57
N HIS A 118 7.82 -7.97 -15.56
CA HIS A 118 8.12 -9.04 -16.51
C HIS A 118 8.79 -10.21 -15.80
N SER A 119 8.41 -11.40 -16.18
CA SER A 119 8.94 -12.66 -15.68
C SER A 119 9.42 -13.51 -16.85
N TRP A 120 10.66 -13.99 -16.79
CA TRP A 120 11.29 -14.85 -17.79
C TRP A 120 11.62 -16.22 -17.24
N LEU A 121 11.85 -17.17 -18.13
CA LEU A 121 12.32 -18.53 -17.83
C LEU A 121 11.47 -19.23 -16.75
N LYS A 122 10.14 -19.22 -16.92
CA LYS A 122 9.18 -19.78 -15.95
C LYS A 122 9.33 -19.15 -14.56
N ASP A 123 9.42 -17.84 -14.51
CA ASP A 123 9.59 -17.04 -13.30
C ASP A 123 10.94 -17.25 -12.58
N SER A 124 11.97 -17.71 -13.30
CA SER A 124 13.33 -17.77 -12.74
C SER A 124 14.00 -16.39 -12.65
N ILE A 125 13.59 -15.46 -13.50
CA ILE A 125 14.04 -14.05 -13.47
C ILE A 125 12.80 -13.17 -13.44
N ARG A 126 12.76 -12.22 -12.54
CA ARG A 126 11.64 -11.28 -12.39
C ARG A 126 12.17 -9.84 -12.35
N TYR A 127 11.65 -9.01 -13.23
CA TYR A 127 11.82 -7.57 -13.20
C TYR A 127 10.53 -6.89 -12.77
N THR A 128 10.65 -5.88 -11.93
CA THR A 128 9.57 -4.97 -11.58
C THR A 128 10.13 -3.56 -11.59
N GLY A 129 9.56 -2.68 -12.40
CA GLY A 129 9.94 -1.28 -12.45
C GLY A 129 8.71 -0.40 -12.40
N GLY A 130 8.86 0.81 -11.89
CA GLY A 130 7.80 1.78 -11.83
C GLY A 130 8.33 3.19 -11.73
N LEU A 131 7.54 4.14 -12.21
CA LEU A 131 7.75 5.56 -12.06
C LEU A 131 6.45 6.20 -11.61
N GLY A 132 6.56 7.29 -10.89
CA GLY A 132 5.40 8.02 -10.40
C GLY A 132 5.72 9.47 -10.12
N VAL A 133 4.66 10.26 -10.10
CA VAL A 133 4.68 11.68 -9.75
C VAL A 133 3.41 11.98 -8.97
N GLY A 134 3.52 12.86 -7.97
CA GLY A 134 2.35 13.24 -7.19
C GLY A 134 2.62 14.31 -6.16
N GLU A 135 1.56 14.70 -5.49
CA GLU A 135 1.55 15.61 -4.35
C GLU A 135 0.76 14.97 -3.22
N ALA A 136 1.38 14.82 -2.06
CA ALA A 136 0.74 14.31 -0.86
C ALA A 136 0.67 15.41 0.21
N LYS A 137 -0.52 15.63 0.77
CA LYS A 137 -0.76 16.51 1.92
C LYS A 137 -0.99 15.64 3.13
N LEU A 138 -0.03 15.67 4.07
CA LEU A 138 0.00 14.77 5.21
C LEU A 138 0.16 15.54 6.51
N ASP A 139 -0.46 15.04 7.57
CA ASP A 139 -0.16 15.48 8.92
C ASP A 139 0.93 14.62 9.53
N ILE A 140 1.98 15.27 10.02
CA ILE A 140 3.09 14.63 10.73
C ILE A 140 2.95 14.92 12.22
N TYR A 141 3.22 13.92 13.04
CA TYR A 141 3.13 13.98 14.48
C TYR A 141 4.51 13.68 15.07
N GLN A 142 5.13 14.70 15.69
CA GLN A 142 6.42 14.57 16.35
C GLN A 142 6.22 14.60 17.87
N PRO A 143 6.63 13.56 18.59
CA PRO A 143 6.64 13.62 20.06
C PRO A 143 7.65 14.67 20.50
N ILE A 144 7.23 15.62 21.32
CA ILE A 144 8.06 16.63 21.95
C ILE A 144 7.66 16.74 23.40
N GLN A 145 8.62 17.02 24.29
CA GLN A 145 8.34 17.42 25.67
C GLN A 145 8.52 18.93 25.78
N PHE A 146 7.40 19.63 25.84
CA PHE A 146 7.41 21.06 26.10
C PHE A 146 6.47 21.35 27.26
N ASP A 147 7.03 21.72 28.43
CA ASP A 147 6.30 21.92 29.68
C ASP A 147 5.43 23.22 29.70
N GLY A 148 5.44 23.96 28.60
CA GLY A 148 4.76 25.24 28.49
C GLY A 148 5.55 26.37 29.14
N VAL A 149 5.48 27.57 28.53
CA VAL A 149 6.08 28.80 29.10
C VAL A 149 5.13 29.96 28.88
N GLY A 150 4.72 30.62 29.97
CA GLY A 150 3.82 31.77 29.89
C GLY A 150 2.44 31.41 29.33
N PRO A 151 2.00 32.01 28.22
CA PRO A 151 0.70 31.72 27.62
C PRO A 151 0.72 30.47 26.70
N LEU A 152 1.87 29.79 26.54
CA LEU A 152 2.00 28.57 25.73
C LEU A 152 1.72 27.34 26.60
N PRO A 153 0.75 26.50 26.23
CA PRO A 153 0.44 25.27 26.96
C PRO A 153 1.57 24.24 26.84
N ALA A 154 1.59 23.30 27.78
CA ALA A 154 2.41 22.10 27.64
C ALA A 154 1.97 21.30 26.39
N ILE A 155 2.92 20.76 25.67
CA ILE A 155 2.69 20.02 24.43
C ILE A 155 3.55 18.74 24.44
N ASP A 156 2.90 17.59 24.32
CA ASP A 156 3.56 16.28 24.24
C ASP A 156 3.77 15.85 22.79
N THR A 157 2.96 16.38 21.85
CA THR A 157 3.04 16.06 20.43
C THR A 157 2.87 17.31 19.58
N LEU A 158 3.85 17.61 18.76
CA LEU A 158 3.75 18.66 17.75
C LEU A 158 3.10 18.09 16.49
N ARG A 159 1.94 18.63 16.10
CA ARG A 159 1.30 18.34 14.82
C ARG A 159 1.56 19.46 13.82
N PHE A 160 2.02 19.11 12.63
CA PHE A 160 2.15 20.05 11.52
C PHE A 160 1.79 19.36 10.20
N GLY A 161 1.26 20.12 9.24
CA GLY A 161 0.98 19.64 7.90
C GLY A 161 2.24 19.67 7.04
N THR A 162 2.31 18.76 6.08
CA THR A 162 3.29 18.79 5.00
C THR A 162 2.58 18.75 3.66
N THR A 163 3.14 19.46 2.67
CA THR A 163 2.80 19.27 1.27
C THR A 163 4.06 18.75 0.59
N THR A 164 4.05 17.47 0.24
CA THR A 164 5.19 16.78 -0.37
C THR A 164 4.90 16.55 -1.84
N GLN A 165 5.68 17.17 -2.72
CA GLN A 165 5.71 16.85 -4.14
C GLN A 165 6.83 15.86 -4.39
N VAL A 166 6.56 14.83 -5.20
CA VAL A 166 7.52 13.78 -5.49
C VAL A 166 7.44 13.33 -6.94
N ALA A 167 8.59 13.11 -7.54
CA ALA A 167 8.74 12.36 -8.79
C ALA A 167 9.81 11.29 -8.57
N GLY A 168 9.53 10.04 -8.91
CA GLY A 168 10.47 8.97 -8.62
C GLY A 168 10.33 7.78 -9.53
N LEU A 169 11.37 6.96 -9.52
CA LEU A 169 11.41 5.65 -10.16
C LEU A 169 11.93 4.60 -9.19
N MET A 170 11.48 3.39 -9.39
CA MET A 170 11.96 2.21 -8.68
C MET A 170 12.17 1.07 -9.66
N GLN A 171 13.25 0.32 -9.50
CA GLN A 171 13.53 -0.90 -10.25
C GLN A 171 13.94 -2.00 -9.29
N LYS A 172 13.47 -3.23 -9.55
CA LYS A 172 13.79 -4.43 -8.81
C LYS A 172 14.03 -5.57 -9.78
N LEU A 173 15.18 -6.23 -9.68
CA LEU A 173 15.53 -7.41 -10.45
C LEU A 173 15.82 -8.56 -9.51
N GLN A 174 15.16 -9.68 -9.70
CA GLN A 174 15.23 -10.85 -8.82
C GLN A 174 15.50 -12.11 -9.61
N PHE A 175 16.22 -13.04 -8.99
CA PHE A 175 16.56 -14.34 -9.52
C PHE A 175 16.11 -15.44 -8.56
N ARG A 176 15.46 -16.46 -9.09
CA ARG A 176 15.02 -17.63 -8.33
C ARG A 176 16.22 -18.52 -7.98
N VAL A 177 16.29 -18.95 -6.74
CA VAL A 177 17.32 -19.87 -6.29
C VAL A 177 16.89 -21.30 -6.60
N LYS A 178 17.43 -21.86 -7.69
CA LYS A 178 17.08 -23.20 -8.19
C LYS A 178 15.55 -23.33 -8.37
N ASP A 179 14.98 -24.48 -7.99
CA ASP A 179 13.55 -24.76 -8.08
C ASP A 179 12.82 -24.48 -6.75
N THR A 180 13.32 -23.51 -5.97
CA THR A 180 12.72 -23.12 -4.69
C THR A 180 11.83 -21.88 -4.84
N PRO A 181 10.94 -21.57 -3.89
CA PRO A 181 10.19 -20.31 -3.85
C PRO A 181 11.05 -19.08 -3.50
N LEU A 182 12.35 -19.26 -3.22
CA LEU A 182 13.25 -18.19 -2.83
C LEU A 182 13.70 -17.37 -4.04
N MET A 183 13.50 -16.03 -3.94
CA MET A 183 13.99 -15.05 -4.89
C MET A 183 14.99 -14.13 -4.21
N LEU A 184 16.13 -13.93 -4.83
CA LEU A 184 17.16 -12.97 -4.39
C LEU A 184 17.33 -11.90 -5.45
N GLY A 185 17.52 -10.66 -5.06
CA GLY A 185 17.63 -9.59 -6.04
C GLY A 185 18.19 -8.30 -5.49
N ALA A 186 18.21 -7.32 -6.40
CA ALA A 186 18.61 -5.94 -6.10
C ALA A 186 17.45 -4.99 -6.42
N LYS A 187 17.41 -3.88 -5.70
CA LYS A 187 16.44 -2.80 -5.87
C LYS A 187 17.20 -1.47 -5.98
N GLN A 188 16.71 -0.62 -6.85
CA GLN A 188 17.14 0.77 -7.01
C GLN A 188 15.93 1.67 -6.84
N VAL A 189 16.13 2.78 -6.13
CA VAL A 189 15.16 3.87 -5.99
C VAL A 189 15.86 5.17 -6.33
N LEU A 190 15.21 6.02 -7.12
CA LEU A 190 15.61 7.39 -7.38
C LEU A 190 14.36 8.25 -7.28
N ALA A 191 14.40 9.27 -6.43
CA ALA A 191 13.30 10.20 -6.26
C ALA A 191 13.83 11.62 -6.09
N VAL A 192 13.05 12.57 -6.60
CA VAL A 192 13.21 14.00 -6.33
C VAL A 192 11.96 14.43 -5.59
N SER A 193 12.13 15.04 -4.43
CA SER A 193 11.00 15.49 -3.61
C SER A 193 11.23 16.91 -3.09
N SER A 194 10.12 17.63 -2.91
CA SER A 194 10.05 18.93 -2.23
C SER A 194 9.03 18.83 -1.13
N VAL A 195 9.35 19.29 0.07
CA VAL A 195 8.47 19.21 1.24
C VAL A 195 8.24 20.61 1.80
N ASP A 196 7.02 21.11 1.71
CA ASP A 196 6.61 22.34 2.34
C ASP A 196 5.98 22.03 3.72
N LEU A 197 6.40 22.76 4.76
CA LEU A 197 5.89 22.60 6.11
C LEU A 197 4.81 23.62 6.40
N ASN A 198 3.68 23.18 6.95
CA ASN A 198 2.55 24.01 7.33
C ASN A 198 2.27 23.85 8.83
N PHE A 199 2.64 24.83 9.63
CA PHE A 199 2.39 24.81 11.06
C PHE A 199 1.02 25.37 11.41
N TYR A 200 0.31 24.72 12.35
CA TYR A 200 -1.05 25.10 12.71
C TYR A 200 -1.13 25.96 13.98
N GLY A 201 -2.11 26.89 14.01
CA GLY A 201 -2.48 27.65 15.19
C GLY A 201 -1.47 28.69 15.64
N LYS A 202 -1.55 29.10 16.93
CA LYS A 202 -0.67 30.12 17.52
C LYS A 202 0.77 29.70 17.65
N LEU A 203 1.01 28.41 17.84
CA LEU A 203 2.35 27.83 17.87
C LEU A 203 2.99 27.89 16.47
N GLY A 204 2.23 27.60 15.42
CA GLY A 204 2.67 27.77 14.05
C GLY A 204 3.10 29.19 13.74
N GLN A 205 2.30 30.19 14.13
CA GLN A 205 2.67 31.61 13.96
C GLN A 205 3.91 32.02 14.78
N ALA A 206 4.15 31.37 15.91
CA ALA A 206 5.38 31.60 16.69
C ALA A 206 6.59 30.92 16.04
N ILE A 207 6.42 29.71 15.53
CA ILE A 207 7.46 28.95 14.81
C ILE A 207 7.79 29.67 13.48
N ASP A 208 6.82 30.18 12.73
CA ASP A 208 7.05 30.97 11.51
C ASP A 208 7.87 32.25 11.81
N LYS A 209 7.66 32.88 12.94
CA LYS A 209 8.49 34.01 13.38
C LYS A 209 9.89 33.61 13.82
N LEU A 210 10.03 32.45 14.43
CA LEU A 210 11.32 31.89 14.85
C LEU A 210 12.08 31.29 13.66
N SER A 211 11.41 30.73 12.67
CA SER A 211 12.03 30.16 11.46
C SER A 211 12.74 31.21 10.61
N GLN A 212 12.31 32.50 10.69
CA GLN A 212 13.07 33.61 10.11
C GLN A 212 14.43 33.86 10.79
N HIS A 213 14.68 33.22 11.94
CA HIS A 213 15.94 33.31 12.71
C HIS A 213 16.72 31.98 12.77
N PHE A 214 16.08 30.88 12.41
CA PHE A 214 16.68 29.56 12.34
C PHE A 214 16.45 29.00 10.93
N ASP A 215 17.49 28.54 10.26
CA ASP A 215 17.46 27.94 8.89
C ASP A 215 16.57 26.68 8.80
N LEU A 216 15.28 26.81 9.15
CA LEU A 216 14.28 25.78 8.87
C LEU A 216 13.92 25.71 7.38
N GLU A 217 14.40 26.65 6.58
CA GLU A 217 14.33 26.60 5.09
C GLU A 217 14.99 25.34 4.51
N GLN A 218 15.90 24.70 5.22
CA GLN A 218 16.49 23.42 4.77
C GLN A 218 15.48 22.26 4.71
N LEU A 219 14.38 22.33 5.46
CA LEU A 219 13.32 21.31 5.41
C LEU A 219 12.34 21.49 4.24
N GLY A 220 12.30 22.68 3.62
CA GLY A 220 11.45 23.02 2.47
C GLY A 220 12.16 22.89 1.11
N ASN A 221 13.41 22.46 1.07
CA ASN A 221 14.16 22.38 -0.17
C ASN A 221 13.86 21.11 -0.98
N THR A 222 14.05 21.22 -2.28
CA THR A 222 14.06 20.06 -3.18
C THR A 222 15.23 19.17 -2.83
N SER A 223 14.99 17.90 -2.61
CA SER A 223 15.99 16.89 -2.30
C SER A 223 15.96 15.73 -3.29
N VAL A 224 17.12 15.19 -3.58
CA VAL A 224 17.31 13.96 -4.35
C VAL A 224 17.54 12.81 -3.39
N THR A 225 16.80 11.72 -3.57
CA THR A 225 16.98 10.48 -2.85
C THR A 225 17.40 9.40 -3.84
N SER A 226 18.60 8.87 -3.69
CA SER A 226 19.14 7.79 -4.51
C SER A 226 19.56 6.63 -3.64
N GLY A 227 19.00 5.45 -3.86
CA GLY A 227 19.22 4.27 -3.04
C GLY A 227 19.41 3.00 -3.84
N LEU A 228 20.30 2.15 -3.33
CA LEU A 228 20.51 0.79 -3.80
C LEU A 228 20.31 -0.19 -2.65
N GLY A 229 19.75 -1.35 -2.95
CA GLY A 229 19.48 -2.33 -1.92
C GLY A 229 19.41 -3.76 -2.41
N LEU A 230 19.34 -4.65 -1.43
CA LEU A 230 19.17 -6.08 -1.63
C LEU A 230 17.77 -6.49 -1.20
N VAL A 231 17.19 -7.44 -1.93
CA VAL A 231 15.85 -7.96 -1.65
C VAL A 231 15.87 -9.49 -1.62
N VAL A 232 15.15 -10.03 -0.68
CA VAL A 232 14.93 -11.46 -0.50
C VAL A 232 13.43 -11.67 -0.37
N ASP A 233 12.84 -12.52 -1.21
CA ASP A 233 11.43 -12.88 -1.14
C ASP A 233 11.30 -14.42 -1.11
N TYR A 234 10.48 -14.93 -0.22
CA TYR A 234 10.11 -16.34 -0.13
C TYR A 234 8.58 -16.43 -0.04
N ASP A 235 7.92 -17.00 -1.06
CA ASP A 235 6.47 -17.02 -1.16
C ASP A 235 5.96 -18.43 -1.51
N THR A 236 5.18 -19.01 -0.58
CA THR A 236 4.54 -20.32 -0.70
C THR A 236 3.01 -20.23 -0.63
N ARG A 237 2.44 -19.04 -0.69
CA ARG A 237 1.00 -18.84 -0.62
C ARG A 237 0.30 -19.53 -1.80
N ASP A 238 -0.86 -20.12 -1.50
CA ASP A 238 -1.73 -20.80 -2.47
C ASP A 238 -2.36 -19.84 -3.49
N ASN A 239 -2.60 -18.60 -3.10
CA ASN A 239 -3.18 -17.57 -3.96
C ASN A 239 -2.52 -16.21 -3.70
N LEU A 240 -2.30 -15.45 -4.78
CA LEU A 240 -1.68 -14.12 -4.70
C LEU A 240 -2.63 -13.06 -4.11
N PHE A 241 -3.93 -13.14 -4.44
CA PHE A 241 -4.91 -12.13 -4.07
C PHE A 241 -5.57 -12.42 -2.73
N TYR A 242 -5.95 -13.66 -2.51
CA TYR A 242 -6.60 -14.08 -1.28
C TYR A 242 -6.04 -15.43 -0.79
N PRO A 243 -4.90 -15.40 -0.10
CA PRO A 243 -4.30 -16.62 0.43
C PRO A 243 -5.14 -17.24 1.53
N THR A 244 -5.20 -18.57 1.54
CA THR A 244 -5.85 -19.36 2.60
C THR A 244 -4.87 -20.25 3.35
N GLN A 245 -3.73 -20.57 2.72
CA GLN A 245 -2.64 -21.30 3.35
C GLN A 245 -1.28 -20.90 2.79
N GLY A 246 -0.22 -21.24 3.53
CA GLY A 246 1.14 -20.92 3.17
C GLY A 246 1.63 -19.62 3.83
N TYR A 247 2.81 -19.18 3.41
CA TYR A 247 3.41 -18.00 4.00
C TYR A 247 4.25 -17.24 2.97
N GLN A 248 4.41 -15.95 3.23
CA GLN A 248 5.34 -15.07 2.53
C GLN A 248 6.26 -14.40 3.54
N LEU A 249 7.55 -14.40 3.24
CA LEU A 249 8.58 -13.66 3.97
C LEU A 249 9.32 -12.77 2.99
N SER A 250 9.54 -11.52 3.34
CA SER A 250 10.39 -10.62 2.56
C SER A 250 11.33 -9.84 3.46
N ALA A 251 12.55 -9.64 2.97
CA ALA A 251 13.54 -8.78 3.59
C ALA A 251 14.09 -7.82 2.53
N GLU A 252 14.17 -6.57 2.89
CA GLU A 252 14.71 -5.51 2.04
C GLU A 252 15.66 -4.65 2.86
N TYR A 253 16.87 -4.49 2.37
CA TYR A 253 17.85 -3.56 2.93
C TYR A 253 18.21 -2.54 1.87
N MET A 254 17.97 -1.27 2.16
CA MET A 254 18.25 -0.14 1.28
C MET A 254 19.28 0.77 1.91
N ALA A 255 20.27 1.16 1.14
CA ALA A 255 21.24 2.21 1.50
C ALA A 255 21.12 3.38 0.53
N TYR A 256 21.02 4.55 1.10
CA TYR A 256 20.99 5.85 0.40
C TYR A 256 22.25 6.61 0.79
N ASP A 257 22.99 7.10 -0.22
CA ASP A 257 24.32 7.63 0.01
C ASP A 257 24.64 8.73 -1.02
N GLU A 258 25.36 9.75 -0.58
CA GLU A 258 25.85 10.84 -1.43
C GLU A 258 26.71 10.33 -2.61
N ALA A 259 27.44 9.24 -2.40
CA ALA A 259 28.29 8.64 -3.45
C ALA A 259 27.48 8.11 -4.64
N ILE A 260 26.19 7.83 -4.45
CA ILE A 260 25.26 7.42 -5.51
C ILE A 260 24.22 8.49 -5.85
N GLY A 261 24.46 9.75 -5.41
CA GLY A 261 23.66 10.92 -5.75
C GLY A 261 22.46 11.20 -4.84
N SER A 262 22.45 10.69 -3.61
CA SER A 262 21.47 11.06 -2.59
C SER A 262 21.93 12.32 -1.86
N ASP A 263 20.98 13.20 -1.50
CA ASP A 263 21.28 14.38 -0.64
C ASP A 263 21.36 14.01 0.84
N TYR A 264 20.91 12.78 1.21
CA TYR A 264 20.92 12.27 2.57
C TYR A 264 21.55 10.89 2.62
N ASN A 265 22.27 10.63 3.74
CA ASN A 265 22.87 9.34 4.04
C ASN A 265 22.03 8.60 5.07
N TYR A 266 21.34 7.55 4.66
CA TYR A 266 20.56 6.73 5.57
C TYR A 266 20.39 5.29 5.05
N GLN A 267 19.99 4.42 5.95
CA GLN A 267 19.76 3.02 5.67
C GLN A 267 18.41 2.60 6.23
N ASN A 268 17.74 1.71 5.53
CA ASN A 268 16.46 1.15 5.97
C ASN A 268 16.46 -0.37 5.76
N LEU A 269 16.25 -1.12 6.85
CA LEU A 269 15.95 -2.54 6.83
C LEU A 269 14.46 -2.72 7.02
N SER A 270 13.81 -3.48 6.14
CA SER A 270 12.39 -3.84 6.25
C SER A 270 12.24 -5.35 6.18
N LEU A 271 11.61 -5.94 7.20
CA LEU A 271 11.26 -7.35 7.26
C LEU A 271 9.74 -7.47 7.30
N ASN A 272 9.17 -8.25 6.39
CA ASN A 272 7.74 -8.49 6.35
C ASN A 272 7.47 -10.00 6.37
N GLY A 273 6.44 -10.40 7.07
CA GLY A 273 5.99 -11.77 7.11
C GLY A 273 4.47 -11.86 7.14
N GLN A 274 3.93 -12.82 6.41
CA GLN A 274 2.52 -13.19 6.45
C GLN A 274 2.42 -14.70 6.47
N VAL A 275 1.49 -15.24 7.25
CA VAL A 275 1.22 -16.68 7.31
C VAL A 275 -0.27 -16.92 7.42
N TYR A 276 -0.75 -17.95 6.75
CA TYR A 276 -2.15 -18.29 6.63
C TYR A 276 -2.37 -19.76 6.99
N PHE A 277 -3.32 -20.00 7.87
CA PHE A 277 -3.67 -21.32 8.37
C PHE A 277 -5.17 -21.60 8.15
N PRO A 278 -5.54 -22.62 7.36
CA PRO A 278 -6.91 -23.09 7.34
C PRO A 278 -7.23 -23.79 8.67
N LEU A 279 -8.35 -23.44 9.28
CA LEU A 279 -8.87 -24.05 10.50
C LEU A 279 -10.17 -24.79 10.18
N GLY A 280 -10.06 -25.99 9.62
CA GLY A 280 -11.19 -26.75 9.07
C GLY A 280 -11.67 -26.16 7.75
N ASP A 281 -12.96 -26.36 7.42
CA ASP A 281 -13.48 -26.05 6.09
C ASP A 281 -13.95 -24.59 5.92
N ALA A 282 -14.29 -23.92 7.02
CA ALA A 282 -14.88 -22.59 6.96
C ALA A 282 -14.06 -21.47 7.61
N TRP A 283 -13.06 -21.82 8.41
CA TRP A 283 -12.27 -20.83 9.14
C TRP A 283 -10.86 -20.69 8.59
N ASN A 284 -10.36 -19.47 8.59
CA ASN A 284 -8.98 -19.18 8.25
C ASN A 284 -8.40 -18.18 9.25
N LEU A 285 -7.21 -18.50 9.77
CA LEU A 285 -6.45 -17.65 10.67
C LEU A 285 -5.21 -17.15 9.94
N ALA A 286 -4.97 -15.84 10.00
CA ALA A 286 -3.80 -15.23 9.40
C ALA A 286 -3.06 -14.34 10.40
N PHE A 287 -1.75 -14.31 10.28
CA PHE A 287 -0.87 -13.39 11.00
C PHE A 287 -0.03 -12.62 9.99
N ALA A 288 0.19 -11.34 10.28
CA ALA A 288 1.13 -10.51 9.56
C ALA A 288 2.04 -9.78 10.55
N GLY A 289 3.29 -9.57 10.16
CA GLY A 289 4.25 -8.79 10.93
C GLY A 289 5.12 -7.96 10.02
N ASN A 290 5.49 -6.78 10.49
CA ASN A 290 6.45 -5.89 9.86
C ASN A 290 7.42 -5.38 10.91
N TYR A 291 8.72 -5.44 10.61
CA TYR A 291 9.76 -4.77 11.37
C TYR A 291 10.54 -3.87 10.45
N GLN A 292 10.75 -2.65 10.87
CA GLN A 292 11.59 -1.69 10.16
C GLN A 292 12.63 -1.10 11.11
N HIS A 293 13.85 -0.97 10.60
CA HIS A 293 14.94 -0.31 11.30
C HIS A 293 15.53 0.74 10.36
N PHE A 294 15.47 1.99 10.78
CA PHE A 294 16.00 3.15 10.10
C PHE A 294 17.23 3.68 10.83
N SER A 295 18.28 3.99 10.11
CA SER A 295 19.50 4.58 10.66
C SER A 295 20.01 5.67 9.74
N SER A 296 20.35 6.83 10.32
CA SER A 296 20.98 7.92 9.60
C SER A 296 21.96 8.66 10.49
N ASP A 297 23.02 9.18 9.88
CA ASP A 297 23.97 10.08 10.51
C ASP A 297 23.57 11.56 10.30
N ASP A 298 22.64 11.84 9.39
CA ASP A 298 22.13 13.17 9.13
C ASP A 298 21.16 13.62 10.24
N ARG A 299 21.34 14.84 10.72
CA ARG A 299 20.53 15.40 11.81
C ARG A 299 19.10 15.78 11.33
N LEU A 300 18.98 16.14 10.07
CA LEU A 300 17.71 16.56 9.47
C LEU A 300 17.43 15.70 8.25
N ILE A 301 16.41 14.87 8.35
CA ILE A 301 15.90 14.06 7.24
C ILE A 301 14.45 14.43 7.03
N THR A 302 14.01 14.38 5.77
CA THR A 302 12.60 14.61 5.44
C THR A 302 11.70 13.68 6.27
N PRO A 303 10.67 14.18 6.92
CA PRO A 303 9.78 13.36 7.76
C PRO A 303 9.18 12.14 7.04
N THR A 304 8.98 12.26 5.73
CA THR A 304 8.44 11.19 4.88
C THR A 304 9.43 10.04 4.60
N ALA A 305 10.72 10.22 4.90
CA ALA A 305 11.73 9.15 4.79
C ALA A 305 11.72 8.19 5.98
N LYS A 306 11.21 8.62 7.14
CA LYS A 306 11.15 7.79 8.34
C LYS A 306 10.03 6.76 8.27
N PRO A 307 10.26 5.54 8.73
CA PRO A 307 9.22 4.52 8.83
C PRO A 307 8.15 4.88 9.85
N TYR A 308 6.99 4.27 9.69
CA TYR A 308 5.83 4.48 10.56
C TYR A 308 5.04 3.20 10.78
N VAL A 309 4.20 3.18 11.82
CA VAL A 309 3.29 2.07 12.10
C VAL A 309 2.19 2.04 11.03
N ALA A 310 2.19 1.00 10.21
CA ALA A 310 1.18 0.77 9.19
C ALA A 310 0.16 -0.27 9.67
N LEU A 311 -0.98 0.19 10.20
CA LEU A 311 -2.10 -0.62 10.67
C LEU A 311 -3.42 -0.08 10.13
N ARG A 312 -4.37 -0.96 9.84
CA ARG A 312 -5.74 -0.53 9.53
C ARG A 312 -6.34 0.18 10.73
N GLY A 313 -6.90 1.39 10.54
CA GLY A 313 -7.45 2.23 11.60
C GLY A 313 -6.46 3.24 12.17
N VAL A 314 -5.24 3.29 11.65
CA VAL A 314 -4.20 4.23 12.04
C VAL A 314 -3.76 5.02 10.81
N SER A 315 -3.77 6.34 10.89
CA SER A 315 -3.30 7.21 9.81
C SER A 315 -1.81 7.01 9.53
N SER A 316 -1.45 6.96 8.26
CA SER A 316 -0.05 6.92 7.82
C SER A 316 0.73 8.10 8.39
N TYR A 317 1.98 7.86 8.77
CA TYR A 317 2.91 8.83 9.39
C TYR A 317 2.53 9.36 10.79
N ARG A 318 1.46 8.83 11.41
CA ARG A 318 1.08 9.25 12.75
C ARG A 318 2.05 8.79 13.84
N TYR A 319 2.48 7.55 13.78
CA TYR A 319 3.44 6.94 14.71
C TYR A 319 4.72 6.60 13.97
N GLN A 320 5.64 7.57 13.89
CA GLN A 320 6.93 7.42 13.25
C GLN A 320 8.02 7.09 14.28
N GLY A 321 9.04 6.38 13.86
CA GLY A 321 10.20 6.05 14.68
C GLY A 321 11.39 5.59 13.85
N ASP A 322 12.51 5.39 14.53
CA ASP A 322 13.70 4.77 13.92
C ASP A 322 13.57 3.23 13.90
N GLU A 323 12.79 2.69 14.85
CA GLU A 323 12.40 1.28 14.88
C GLU A 323 10.88 1.17 14.93
N ILE A 324 10.32 0.37 14.02
CA ILE A 324 8.89 0.08 13.95
C ILE A 324 8.69 -1.42 14.04
N LEU A 325 7.77 -1.84 14.89
CA LEU A 325 7.26 -3.20 14.92
C LEU A 325 5.75 -3.18 14.82
N THR A 326 5.18 -3.90 13.86
CA THR A 326 3.74 -4.15 13.78
C THR A 326 3.45 -5.64 13.73
N VAL A 327 2.42 -6.06 14.44
CA VAL A 327 1.88 -7.41 14.37
C VAL A 327 0.37 -7.33 14.19
N GLN A 328 -0.18 -8.19 13.33
CA GLN A 328 -1.61 -8.25 13.07
C GLN A 328 -2.07 -9.72 13.07
N THR A 329 -3.28 -9.95 13.53
CA THR A 329 -3.98 -11.22 13.37
C THR A 329 -5.35 -10.99 12.76
N GLN A 330 -5.80 -11.93 11.94
CA GLN A 330 -7.12 -11.90 11.33
C GLN A 330 -7.74 -13.29 11.36
N LEU A 331 -8.92 -13.39 11.95
CA LEU A 331 -9.76 -14.59 11.88
C LEU A 331 -10.88 -14.35 10.87
N SER A 332 -11.02 -15.24 9.91
CA SER A 332 -12.03 -15.16 8.85
C SER A 332 -12.93 -16.39 8.86
N TYR A 333 -14.20 -16.19 8.53
CA TYR A 333 -15.21 -17.22 8.43
C TYR A 333 -15.93 -17.16 7.09
N ASP A 334 -15.97 -18.28 6.37
CA ASP A 334 -16.72 -18.43 5.13
C ASP A 334 -18.20 -18.70 5.48
N ILE A 335 -19.07 -17.72 5.19
CA ILE A 335 -20.52 -17.86 5.35
C ILE A 335 -21.04 -18.81 4.29
N ASP A 336 -20.55 -18.62 3.07
CA ASP A 336 -20.80 -19.45 1.89
C ASP A 336 -19.64 -19.31 0.88
N ASN A 337 -19.79 -19.84 -0.33
CA ASN A 337 -18.77 -19.77 -1.39
C ASN A 337 -18.47 -18.34 -1.88
N ARG A 338 -19.34 -17.37 -1.57
CA ARG A 338 -19.24 -15.97 -2.02
C ARG A 338 -18.86 -15.03 -0.89
N TRP A 339 -19.46 -15.20 0.28
CA TRP A 339 -19.36 -14.28 1.39
C TRP A 339 -18.45 -14.77 2.49
N LYS A 340 -17.60 -13.90 2.94
CA LYS A 340 -16.71 -14.14 4.07
C LYS A 340 -16.74 -12.94 5.00
N VAL A 341 -16.74 -13.17 6.30
CA VAL A 341 -16.56 -12.15 7.33
C VAL A 341 -15.23 -12.34 8.02
N SER A 342 -14.69 -11.26 8.57
CA SER A 342 -13.44 -11.33 9.31
C SER A 342 -13.46 -10.38 10.52
N ALA A 343 -12.71 -10.73 11.55
CA ALA A 343 -12.34 -9.85 12.63
C ALA A 343 -10.81 -9.81 12.70
N PHE A 344 -10.25 -8.63 13.02
CA PHE A 344 -8.81 -8.44 13.08
C PHE A 344 -8.42 -7.58 14.27
N TYR A 345 -7.20 -7.79 14.71
CA TYR A 345 -6.52 -7.00 15.73
C TYR A 345 -5.07 -6.79 15.32
N GLY A 346 -4.53 -5.62 15.58
CA GLY A 346 -3.15 -5.26 15.32
C GLY A 346 -2.58 -4.43 16.46
N HIS A 347 -1.29 -4.60 16.69
CA HIS A 347 -0.50 -3.84 17.65
C HIS A 347 0.73 -3.27 16.95
N GLY A 348 0.97 -1.97 17.15
CA GLY A 348 2.10 -1.24 16.57
C GLY A 348 2.93 -0.56 17.63
N VAL A 349 4.23 -0.59 17.44
CA VAL A 349 5.22 0.09 18.31
C VAL A 349 6.14 0.90 17.44
N ALA A 350 6.33 2.18 17.80
CA ALA A 350 7.30 3.08 17.20
C ALA A 350 8.27 3.58 18.28
N GLN A 351 9.56 3.39 18.06
CA GLN A 351 10.62 3.80 18.99
C GLN A 351 11.57 4.77 18.30
N GLN A 352 11.95 5.84 19.00
CA GLN A 352 13.01 6.75 18.58
C GLN A 352 14.29 6.49 19.36
N ARG A 353 15.42 6.38 18.67
CA ARG A 353 16.70 5.95 19.21
C ARG A 353 17.31 6.91 20.28
N ASN A 354 16.98 8.19 20.18
CA ASN A 354 17.56 9.24 21.02
C ASN A 354 16.67 9.68 22.20
N SER A 355 15.60 8.94 22.46
CA SER A 355 14.66 9.25 23.53
C SER A 355 14.37 7.97 24.31
N GLU A 356 14.89 7.86 25.53
CA GLU A 356 14.64 6.70 26.39
C GLU A 356 13.16 6.52 26.76
N ASP A 357 12.35 7.57 26.63
CA ASP A 357 10.94 7.59 27.02
C ASP A 357 9.93 7.62 25.85
N ALA A 358 10.39 7.65 24.59
CA ALA A 358 9.48 7.80 23.45
C ALA A 358 9.14 6.46 22.77
N LEU A 359 8.58 5.53 23.53
CA LEU A 359 7.91 4.36 22.98
C LEU A 359 6.43 4.71 22.73
N ASN A 360 6.07 4.92 21.46
CA ASN A 360 4.69 5.12 21.06
C ASN A 360 4.07 3.77 20.68
N GLN A 361 2.95 3.44 21.29
CA GLN A 361 2.22 2.21 21.03
C GLN A 361 0.81 2.54 20.55
N VAL A 362 0.27 1.70 19.69
CA VAL A 362 -1.10 1.82 19.20
C VAL A 362 -1.70 0.45 18.95
N ASP A 363 -2.94 0.30 19.42
CA ASP A 363 -3.78 -0.84 19.12
C ASP A 363 -4.81 -0.47 18.06
N ALA A 364 -5.08 -1.39 17.14
CA ALA A 364 -6.11 -1.23 16.15
C ALA A 364 -6.88 -2.55 15.98
N TYR A 365 -8.19 -2.45 15.82
CA TYR A 365 -9.06 -3.61 15.68
C TYR A 365 -10.22 -3.29 14.74
N GLY A 366 -10.86 -4.32 14.25
CA GLY A 366 -12.00 -4.10 13.37
C GLY A 366 -12.61 -5.37 12.85
N VAL A 367 -13.57 -5.15 11.97
CA VAL A 367 -14.30 -6.21 11.28
C VAL A 367 -14.35 -5.91 9.79
N GLY A 368 -14.47 -6.95 9.01
CA GLY A 368 -14.58 -6.81 7.57
C GLY A 368 -15.45 -7.87 6.94
N PHE A 369 -15.87 -7.61 5.72
CA PHE A 369 -16.49 -8.64 4.89
C PHE A 369 -15.86 -8.65 3.51
N ARG A 370 -15.94 -9.79 2.84
CA ARG A 370 -15.44 -10.00 1.49
C ARG A 370 -16.50 -10.67 0.65
N TYR A 371 -16.62 -10.21 -0.58
CA TYR A 371 -17.40 -10.85 -1.62
C TYR A 371 -16.47 -11.40 -2.71
N HIS A 372 -16.66 -12.65 -3.09
CA HIS A 372 -15.89 -13.33 -4.12
C HIS A 372 -16.33 -12.88 -5.51
N ILE A 373 -15.80 -11.74 -5.97
CA ILE A 373 -16.25 -11.05 -7.18
C ILE A 373 -15.77 -11.73 -8.47
N ALA A 374 -14.69 -12.52 -8.41
CA ALA A 374 -14.20 -13.30 -9.54
C ALA A 374 -13.65 -14.64 -9.05
N ARG A 375 -14.54 -15.63 -8.90
CA ARG A 375 -14.24 -16.95 -8.33
C ARG A 375 -13.09 -17.66 -9.01
N ARG A 376 -13.07 -17.66 -10.33
CA ARG A 376 -12.02 -18.32 -11.14
C ARG A 376 -10.62 -17.86 -10.77
N TYR A 377 -10.47 -16.61 -10.40
CA TYR A 377 -9.20 -15.97 -10.07
C TYR A 377 -8.93 -15.88 -8.56
N GLY A 378 -9.87 -16.30 -7.72
CA GLY A 378 -9.77 -16.13 -6.28
C GLY A 378 -9.81 -14.66 -5.84
N LEU A 379 -10.40 -13.76 -6.65
CA LEU A 379 -10.42 -12.33 -6.39
C LEU A 379 -11.61 -11.97 -5.51
N ARG A 380 -11.31 -11.36 -4.36
CA ARG A 380 -12.32 -10.87 -3.41
C ARG A 380 -12.26 -9.35 -3.29
N LEU A 381 -13.43 -8.72 -3.30
CA LEU A 381 -13.63 -7.33 -2.92
C LEU A 381 -14.21 -7.28 -1.53
N GLY A 382 -13.84 -6.28 -0.74
CA GLY A 382 -14.41 -6.16 0.59
C GLY A 382 -14.31 -4.78 1.19
N VAL A 383 -14.92 -4.67 2.34
CA VAL A 383 -14.94 -3.47 3.17
C VAL A 383 -14.50 -3.85 4.57
N ASP A 384 -13.59 -3.08 5.14
CA ASP A 384 -13.17 -3.17 6.53
C ASP A 384 -13.55 -1.88 7.26
N ILE A 385 -14.06 -2.03 8.47
CA ILE A 385 -14.22 -0.93 9.42
C ILE A 385 -13.20 -1.17 10.51
N ALA A 386 -12.29 -0.23 10.69
CA ALA A 386 -11.20 -0.30 11.63
C ALA A 386 -11.26 0.85 12.63
N PHE A 387 -10.82 0.57 13.85
CA PHE A 387 -10.79 1.49 14.97
C PHE A 387 -9.43 1.45 15.64
N SER A 388 -8.96 2.60 16.09
CA SER A 388 -7.88 2.75 17.05
C SER A 388 -8.31 3.75 18.14
N ASP A 389 -7.48 3.98 19.14
CA ASP A 389 -7.82 4.92 20.23
C ASP A 389 -8.10 6.34 19.76
N GLN A 390 -7.56 6.72 18.61
CA GLN A 390 -7.62 8.09 18.11
C GLN A 390 -8.46 8.25 16.84
N GLU A 391 -8.73 7.16 16.11
CA GLU A 391 -9.26 7.23 14.76
C GLU A 391 -10.19 6.07 14.44
N SER A 392 -11.01 6.27 13.42
CA SER A 392 -11.76 5.21 12.76
C SER A 392 -11.67 5.38 11.25
N ALA A 393 -11.61 4.27 10.54
CA ALA A 393 -11.47 4.27 9.09
C ALA A 393 -12.32 3.18 8.43
N LEU A 394 -12.76 3.49 7.22
CA LEU A 394 -13.44 2.55 6.33
C LEU A 394 -12.50 2.28 5.16
N TYR A 395 -12.21 1.00 4.89
CA TYR A 395 -11.34 0.60 3.80
C TYR A 395 -12.11 -0.22 2.76
N PHE A 396 -11.91 0.10 1.49
CA PHE A 396 -12.29 -0.77 0.39
C PHE A 396 -11.05 -1.55 -0.07
N ASN A 397 -11.10 -2.86 0.05
CA ASN A 397 -9.97 -3.73 -0.18
C ASN A 397 -10.21 -4.72 -1.32
N ILE A 398 -9.15 -4.97 -2.08
CA ILE A 398 -9.06 -6.10 -3.00
C ILE A 398 -8.10 -7.12 -2.36
N GLY A 399 -8.57 -8.33 -2.11
CA GLY A 399 -7.77 -9.37 -1.47
C GLY A 399 -8.06 -9.58 0.02
N SER A 400 -7.05 -10.06 0.77
CA SER A 400 -7.20 -10.46 2.17
C SER A 400 -7.39 -9.28 3.14
N GLY A 401 -6.81 -8.14 2.83
CA GLY A 401 -6.77 -6.98 3.72
C GLY A 401 -5.62 -7.02 4.76
N LEU A 402 -4.70 -8.00 4.70
CA LEU A 402 -3.46 -8.08 5.50
C LEU A 402 -2.28 -7.63 4.67
#